data_92021fafa41744b08ceca2f1f234006f
#
_entry.id   92021fafa41744b08ceca2f1f234006f
#
_cell.length_a   1.000
_cell.length_b   1.000
_cell.length_c   1.000
_cell.angle_alpha   90.00
_cell.angle_beta   90.00
_cell.angle_gamma   90.00
#
_symmetry.space_group_name_H-M   'P 1'
#
loop_
_entity.id
_entity.type
_entity.pdbx_description
1 polymer ?
#
loop_
_entity_poly.entity_id
_entity_poly.type
_entity_poly.pdbx_seq_one_letter_code
_entity_poly.pdbx_strand_id
1 'polypeptide(L)'
;MNKANRRNSANSWNTYWEGAAGAGAYSDGGVNHPAVSRFWNDFFATGAGGEQTTILDVATGNGAVIELAVSQHGVPATRISCVDISPAAIADVESRFPGINALVADAAKLPFGVRQFSLVTSQFGVEYAGRDALFALHEQVAANGQLALMLHAEGSSIHAESAANLAAVT
;
A
#
# COMPACT_ATOMS: atom_id res chain seq x y z
N MET A 1 -3.85 6.69 18.65
CA MET A 1 -5.17 6.99 18.04
C MET A 1 -6.24 6.19 18.75
N ASN A 2 -7.38 6.78 19.18
CA ASN A 2 -8.41 6.05 19.93
C ASN A 2 -9.32 5.25 18.98
N LYS A 3 -10.15 4.30 19.54
CA LYS A 3 -11.03 3.44 18.72
C LYS A 3 -12.04 4.20 17.86
N ALA A 4 -12.53 5.36 18.30
CA ALA A 4 -13.49 6.16 17.54
C ALA A 4 -12.84 6.79 16.31
N ASN A 5 -11.62 7.34 16.43
CA ASN A 5 -10.88 7.90 15.31
C ASN A 5 -10.51 6.84 14.27
N ARG A 6 -10.23 5.61 14.70
CA ARG A 6 -9.93 4.50 13.75
C ARG A 6 -11.15 4.07 12.95
N ARG A 7 -12.33 4.02 13.56
CA ARG A 7 -13.58 3.72 12.85
C ARG A 7 -13.95 4.80 11.83
N ASN A 8 -13.78 6.06 12.19
CA ASN A 8 -14.01 7.17 11.26
C ASN A 8 -13.02 7.12 10.08
N SER A 9 -11.76 6.81 10.35
CA SER A 9 -10.74 6.63 9.32
C SER A 9 -11.08 5.48 8.37
N ALA A 10 -11.48 4.31 8.89
CA ALA A 10 -11.87 3.17 8.07
C ALA A 10 -13.05 3.48 7.15
N ASN A 11 -14.08 4.16 7.67
CA ASN A 11 -15.26 4.55 6.89
C ASN A 11 -14.89 5.57 5.80
N SER A 12 -14.04 6.56 6.11
CA SER A 12 -13.60 7.58 5.15
C SER A 12 -12.79 6.94 4.01
N TRP A 13 -11.86 6.04 4.32
CA TRP A 13 -11.10 5.33 3.31
C TRP A 13 -11.97 4.39 2.47
N ASN A 14 -12.96 3.71 3.09
CA ASN A 14 -13.88 2.86 2.34
C ASN A 14 -14.71 3.67 1.33
N THR A 15 -15.28 4.81 1.76
CA THR A 15 -16.01 5.72 0.86
C THR A 15 -15.12 6.25 -0.26
N TYR A 16 -13.86 6.59 0.04
CA TYR A 16 -12.90 7.01 -0.97
C TYR A 16 -12.69 5.93 -2.04
N TRP A 17 -12.42 4.69 -1.64
CA TRP A 17 -12.17 3.59 -2.57
C TRP A 17 -13.43 3.11 -3.31
N GLU A 18 -14.62 3.20 -2.71
CA GLU A 18 -15.90 2.99 -3.41
C GLU A 18 -16.10 4.00 -4.55
N GLY A 19 -15.69 5.25 -4.35
CA GLY A 19 -15.77 6.30 -5.36
C GLY A 19 -14.65 6.23 -6.42
N ALA A 20 -13.51 5.63 -6.08
CA ALA A 20 -12.33 5.52 -6.93
C ALA A 20 -12.29 4.23 -7.77
N ALA A 21 -13.35 3.44 -7.79
CA ALA A 21 -13.40 2.15 -8.49
C ALA A 21 -12.91 2.27 -9.95
N GLY A 22 -11.77 1.66 -10.25
CA GLY A 22 -11.14 1.67 -11.58
C GLY A 22 -10.29 2.90 -11.92
N ALA A 23 -10.24 3.92 -11.05
CA ALA A 23 -9.31 5.04 -11.18
C ALA A 23 -8.15 4.87 -10.19
N GLY A 24 -6.92 5.12 -10.62
CA GLY A 24 -5.81 5.23 -9.68
C GLY A 24 -6.09 6.35 -8.66
N ALA A 25 -5.56 6.22 -7.46
CA ALA A 25 -5.75 7.19 -6.36
C ALA A 25 -5.42 8.64 -6.76
N TYR A 26 -4.64 8.80 -7.82
CA TYR A 26 -4.30 10.08 -8.43
C TYR A 26 -4.33 9.92 -9.94
N SER A 27 -5.13 10.72 -10.66
CA SER A 27 -5.22 10.71 -12.13
C SER A 27 -3.87 11.06 -12.79
N ASP A 28 -3.07 11.92 -12.15
CA ASP A 28 -1.77 12.39 -12.63
C ASP A 28 -0.61 12.10 -11.66
N GLY A 29 -0.87 11.40 -10.56
CA GLY A 29 0.09 11.00 -9.53
C GLY A 29 0.12 9.49 -9.32
N GLY A 30 0.59 9.04 -8.18
CA GLY A 30 0.73 7.63 -7.87
C GLY A 30 1.75 6.94 -8.76
N VAL A 31 1.56 5.67 -9.08
CA VAL A 31 2.53 4.88 -9.86
C VAL A 31 2.72 5.38 -11.29
N ASN A 32 1.79 6.16 -11.84
CA ASN A 32 1.90 6.75 -13.17
C ASN A 32 2.89 7.90 -13.23
N HIS A 33 3.23 8.52 -12.10
CA HIS A 33 4.29 9.54 -12.08
C HIS A 33 5.66 8.89 -12.36
N PRO A 34 6.45 9.37 -13.34
CA PRO A 34 7.69 8.72 -13.77
C PRO A 34 8.69 8.45 -12.63
N ALA A 35 8.79 9.36 -11.65
CA ALA A 35 9.71 9.17 -10.52
C ALA A 35 9.22 8.07 -9.55
N VAL A 36 7.92 7.96 -9.35
CA VAL A 36 7.30 6.92 -8.51
C VAL A 36 7.47 5.55 -9.16
N SER A 37 7.12 5.46 -10.45
CA SER A 37 7.29 4.24 -11.23
C SER A 37 8.76 3.78 -11.25
N ARG A 38 9.70 4.70 -11.47
CA ARG A 38 11.13 4.39 -11.45
C ARG A 38 11.56 3.83 -10.09
N PHE A 39 11.19 4.49 -8.99
CA PHE A 39 11.54 4.05 -7.64
C PHE A 39 11.11 2.60 -7.38
N TRP A 40 9.87 2.25 -7.68
CA TRP A 40 9.36 0.90 -7.48
C TRP A 40 9.99 -0.11 -8.43
N ASN A 41 10.22 0.26 -9.70
CA ASN A 41 10.90 -0.61 -10.64
C ASN A 41 12.33 -0.93 -10.19
N ASP A 42 13.10 0.08 -9.76
CA ASP A 42 14.46 -0.12 -9.24
C ASP A 42 14.44 -1.00 -7.97
N PHE A 43 13.48 -0.79 -7.07
CA PHE A 43 13.32 -1.60 -5.86
C PHE A 43 13.02 -3.07 -6.19
N PHE A 44 12.05 -3.34 -7.04
CA PHE A 44 11.70 -4.71 -7.41
C PHE A 44 12.77 -5.38 -8.28
N ALA A 45 13.47 -4.65 -9.12
CA ALA A 45 14.57 -5.20 -9.92
C ALA A 45 15.69 -5.76 -9.04
N THR A 46 15.92 -5.18 -7.86
CA THR A 46 16.96 -5.63 -6.92
C THR A 46 16.44 -6.68 -5.92
N GLY A 47 15.16 -6.63 -5.55
CA GLY A 47 14.59 -7.44 -4.47
C GLY A 47 13.69 -8.59 -4.91
N ALA A 48 13.04 -8.51 -6.07
CA ALA A 48 12.01 -9.46 -6.48
C ALA A 48 12.52 -10.66 -7.30
N GLY A 49 13.80 -10.72 -7.64
CA GLY A 49 14.37 -11.72 -8.56
C GLY A 49 14.52 -13.14 -8.02
N GLY A 50 14.21 -13.40 -6.77
CA GLY A 50 14.31 -14.73 -6.14
C GLY A 50 13.05 -15.56 -6.31
N GLU A 51 13.19 -16.86 -6.63
CA GLU A 51 12.05 -17.80 -6.70
C GLU A 51 11.27 -17.93 -5.38
N GLN A 52 11.84 -17.52 -4.25
CA GLN A 52 11.23 -17.57 -2.91
C GLN A 52 10.79 -16.18 -2.40
N THR A 53 10.82 -15.14 -3.23
CA THR A 53 10.45 -13.79 -2.81
C THR A 53 8.98 -13.76 -2.40
N THR A 54 8.72 -13.27 -1.19
CA THR A 54 7.39 -12.99 -0.64
C THR A 54 7.25 -11.49 -0.41
N ILE A 55 6.12 -10.91 -0.80
CA ILE A 55 5.85 -9.47 -0.67
C ILE A 55 4.69 -9.25 0.28
N LEU A 56 4.80 -8.24 1.13
CA LEU A 56 3.69 -7.65 1.87
C LEU A 56 3.53 -6.18 1.46
N ASP A 57 2.38 -5.83 0.91
CA ASP A 57 2.02 -4.43 0.64
C ASP A 57 0.99 -3.93 1.66
N VAL A 58 1.31 -2.86 2.38
CA VAL A 58 0.52 -2.35 3.51
C VAL A 58 -0.10 -1.00 3.18
N ALA A 59 -1.38 -0.84 3.51
CA ALA A 59 -2.22 0.25 3.03
C ALA A 59 -2.23 0.28 1.49
N THR A 60 -2.56 -0.88 0.93
CA THR A 60 -2.37 -1.19 -0.49
C THR A 60 -3.30 -0.39 -1.41
N GLY A 61 -4.40 0.15 -0.88
CA GLY A 61 -5.44 0.78 -1.70
C GLY A 61 -5.91 -0.18 -2.81
N ASN A 62 -5.98 0.30 -4.03
CA ASN A 62 -6.34 -0.52 -5.19
C ASN A 62 -5.19 -1.37 -5.77
N GLY A 63 -4.06 -1.51 -5.06
CA GLY A 63 -2.98 -2.40 -5.46
C GLY A 63 -2.03 -1.84 -6.53
N ALA A 64 -1.80 -0.54 -6.54
CA ALA A 64 -0.92 0.10 -7.53
C ALA A 64 0.52 -0.44 -7.50
N VAL A 65 1.08 -0.67 -6.30
CA VAL A 65 2.42 -1.26 -6.13
C VAL A 65 2.41 -2.74 -6.51
N ILE A 66 1.34 -3.46 -6.19
CA ILE A 66 1.13 -4.87 -6.56
C ILE A 66 1.11 -5.03 -8.08
N GLU A 67 0.43 -4.13 -8.78
CA GLU A 67 0.36 -4.15 -10.24
C GLU A 67 1.74 -4.09 -10.89
N LEU A 68 2.63 -3.22 -10.38
CA LEU A 68 4.01 -3.16 -10.86
C LEU A 68 4.76 -4.46 -10.58
N ALA A 69 4.65 -5.01 -9.38
CA ALA A 69 5.31 -6.26 -9.02
C ALA A 69 4.87 -7.43 -9.92
N VAL A 70 3.57 -7.55 -10.20
CA VAL A 70 3.00 -8.61 -11.03
C VAL A 70 3.31 -8.39 -12.50
N SER A 71 2.96 -7.19 -13.05
CA SER A 71 2.97 -6.96 -14.49
C SER A 71 4.37 -6.72 -15.06
N GLN A 72 5.26 -6.08 -14.31
CA GLN A 72 6.58 -5.70 -14.80
C GLN A 72 7.71 -6.59 -14.27
N HIS A 73 7.54 -7.17 -13.08
CA HIS A 73 8.56 -8.02 -12.46
C HIS A 73 8.17 -9.50 -12.38
N GLY A 74 6.98 -9.87 -12.86
CA GLY A 74 6.55 -11.25 -12.98
C GLY A 74 6.36 -11.96 -11.63
N VAL A 75 6.16 -11.22 -10.53
CA VAL A 75 5.93 -11.81 -9.22
C VAL A 75 4.54 -12.47 -9.22
N PRO A 76 4.43 -13.78 -8.93
CA PRO A 76 3.13 -14.43 -8.86
C PRO A 76 2.26 -13.81 -7.76
N ALA A 77 0.99 -13.53 -8.04
CA ALA A 77 0.05 -13.00 -7.05
C ALA A 77 -0.04 -13.87 -5.79
N THR A 78 0.12 -15.18 -5.92
CA THR A 78 0.15 -16.13 -4.80
C THR A 78 1.32 -15.95 -3.82
N ARG A 79 2.31 -15.14 -4.16
CA ARG A 79 3.44 -14.77 -3.29
C ARG A 79 3.30 -13.38 -2.68
N ILE A 80 2.19 -12.71 -2.97
CA ILE A 80 1.90 -11.38 -2.47
C ILE A 80 0.80 -11.47 -1.42
N SER A 81 1.05 -10.85 -0.29
CA SER A 81 0.03 -10.52 0.71
C SER A 81 -0.18 -9.02 0.72
N CYS A 82 -1.39 -8.59 0.97
CA CYS A 82 -1.65 -7.16 1.14
C CYS A 82 -2.71 -6.91 2.21
N VAL A 83 -2.66 -5.72 2.77
CA VAL A 83 -3.65 -5.25 3.74
C VAL A 83 -4.07 -3.82 3.44
N ASP A 84 -5.35 -3.58 3.66
CA ASP A 84 -5.91 -2.22 3.74
C ASP A 84 -7.01 -2.20 4.79
N ILE A 85 -7.30 -1.03 5.32
CA ILE A 85 -8.41 -0.85 6.28
C ILE A 85 -9.77 -0.79 5.58
N SER A 86 -9.77 -0.55 4.26
CA SER A 86 -10.95 -0.44 3.41
C SER A 86 -11.34 -1.80 2.80
N PRO A 87 -12.52 -2.33 3.11
CA PRO A 87 -13.06 -3.50 2.41
C PRO A 87 -13.20 -3.31 0.89
N ALA A 88 -13.54 -2.09 0.44
CA ALA A 88 -13.69 -1.79 -0.99
C ALA A 88 -12.34 -1.91 -1.72
N ALA A 89 -11.25 -1.39 -1.13
CA ALA A 89 -9.91 -1.53 -1.67
C ALA A 89 -9.49 -3.00 -1.80
N ILE A 90 -9.72 -3.79 -0.76
CA ILE A 90 -9.40 -5.22 -0.75
C ILE A 90 -10.20 -5.99 -1.81
N ALA A 91 -11.50 -5.72 -1.94
CA ALA A 91 -12.33 -6.35 -2.97
C ALA A 91 -11.84 -6.04 -4.40
N ASP A 92 -11.40 -4.79 -4.67
CA ASP A 92 -10.82 -4.43 -5.96
C ASP A 92 -9.52 -5.21 -6.24
N VAL A 93 -8.62 -5.29 -5.26
CA VAL A 93 -7.37 -6.04 -5.37
C VAL A 93 -7.62 -7.53 -5.61
N GLU A 94 -8.52 -8.17 -4.86
CA GLU A 94 -8.87 -9.58 -5.06
C GLU A 94 -9.43 -9.86 -6.47
N SER A 95 -10.24 -8.94 -6.98
CA SER A 95 -10.79 -9.04 -8.33
C SER A 95 -9.72 -8.96 -9.43
N ARG A 96 -8.73 -8.09 -9.24
CA ARG A 96 -7.67 -7.82 -10.24
C ARG A 96 -6.52 -8.83 -10.18
N PHE A 97 -6.23 -9.39 -9.03
CA PHE A 97 -5.08 -10.27 -8.80
C PHE A 97 -5.50 -11.62 -8.20
N PRO A 98 -6.09 -12.53 -8.98
CA PRO A 98 -6.55 -13.82 -8.48
C PRO A 98 -5.42 -14.61 -7.78
N GLY A 99 -5.72 -15.11 -6.58
CA GLY A 99 -4.79 -15.89 -5.77
C GLY A 99 -3.92 -15.06 -4.82
N ILE A 100 -4.06 -13.73 -4.80
CA ILE A 100 -3.42 -12.88 -3.79
C ILE A 100 -4.00 -13.16 -2.39
N ASN A 101 -3.18 -13.00 -1.36
CA ASN A 101 -3.64 -13.05 0.04
C ASN A 101 -3.97 -11.63 0.51
N ALA A 102 -5.19 -11.16 0.25
CA ALA A 102 -5.63 -9.81 0.58
C ALA A 102 -6.52 -9.82 1.84
N LEU A 103 -6.24 -8.93 2.79
CA LEU A 103 -6.91 -8.91 4.08
C LEU A 103 -7.33 -7.49 4.49
N VAL A 104 -8.55 -7.36 4.98
CA VAL A 104 -9.00 -6.13 5.64
C VAL A 104 -8.37 -6.06 7.03
N ALA A 105 -7.42 -5.16 7.24
CA ALA A 105 -6.72 -5.03 8.52
C ALA A 105 -6.21 -3.60 8.78
N ASP A 106 -6.03 -3.28 10.05
CA ASP A 106 -5.36 -2.05 10.51
C ASP A 106 -3.84 -2.26 10.38
N ALA A 107 -3.15 -1.37 9.66
CA ALA A 107 -1.70 -1.41 9.47
C ALA A 107 -0.90 -1.39 10.78
N ALA A 108 -1.48 -0.89 11.88
CA ALA A 108 -0.88 -0.96 13.20
C ALA A 108 -1.06 -2.32 13.91
N LYS A 109 -1.82 -3.26 13.30
CA LYS A 109 -2.13 -4.58 13.87
C LYS A 109 -2.18 -5.63 12.76
N LEU A 110 -1.05 -5.86 12.14
CA LEU A 110 -0.94 -6.79 11.03
C LEU A 110 -1.23 -8.22 11.48
N PRO A 111 -2.07 -8.98 10.73
CA PRO A 111 -2.48 -10.34 11.12
C PRO A 111 -1.47 -11.42 10.72
N PHE A 112 -0.20 -11.08 10.66
CA PHE A 112 0.87 -11.99 10.25
C PHE A 112 1.86 -12.24 11.40
N GLY A 113 2.61 -13.32 11.32
CA GLY A 113 3.76 -13.57 12.18
C GLY A 113 4.91 -12.61 11.85
N VAL A 114 5.89 -12.53 12.74
CA VAL A 114 7.06 -11.66 12.53
C VAL A 114 8.02 -12.22 11.48
N ARG A 115 8.74 -11.36 10.77
CA ARG A 115 9.84 -11.70 9.84
C ARG A 115 9.47 -12.70 8.74
N GLN A 116 8.28 -12.52 8.14
CA GLN A 116 7.76 -13.47 7.15
C GLN A 116 8.00 -13.03 5.70
N PHE A 117 8.23 -11.73 5.44
CA PHE A 117 8.26 -11.22 4.08
C PHE A 117 9.65 -10.76 3.66
N SER A 118 10.07 -11.17 2.47
CA SER A 118 11.33 -10.72 1.87
C SER A 118 11.29 -9.24 1.53
N LEU A 119 10.15 -8.76 1.04
CA LEU A 119 9.91 -7.36 0.73
C LEU A 119 8.66 -6.88 1.45
N VAL A 120 8.75 -5.72 2.09
CA VAL A 120 7.62 -5.03 2.69
C VAL A 120 7.51 -3.66 2.06
N THR A 121 6.33 -3.31 1.55
CA THR A 121 6.08 -2.06 0.84
C THR A 121 4.91 -1.30 1.42
N SER A 122 4.92 0.01 1.28
CA SER A 122 3.75 0.88 1.46
C SER A 122 3.93 2.16 0.65
N GLN A 123 2.88 2.60 -0.04
CA GLN A 123 2.86 3.84 -0.80
C GLN A 123 1.71 4.73 -0.36
N PHE A 124 2.03 5.93 0.15
CA PHE A 124 1.09 7.02 0.46
C PHE A 124 -0.10 6.63 1.36
N GLY A 125 0.13 5.72 2.33
CA GLY A 125 -0.96 5.22 3.18
C GLY A 125 -0.57 4.96 4.63
N VAL A 126 0.57 4.33 4.90
CA VAL A 126 0.95 3.91 6.24
C VAL A 126 1.13 5.06 7.23
N GLU A 127 1.50 6.25 6.76
CA GLU A 127 1.64 7.45 7.56
C GLU A 127 0.32 7.86 8.25
N TYR A 128 -0.81 7.58 7.65
CA TYR A 128 -2.13 7.84 8.23
C TYR A 128 -2.51 6.87 9.35
N ALA A 129 -1.90 5.70 9.39
CA ALA A 129 -2.10 4.72 10.46
C ALA A 129 -1.27 5.02 11.71
N GLY A 130 -0.30 5.95 11.62
CA GLY A 130 0.52 6.43 12.73
C GLY A 130 1.77 5.61 13.00
N ARG A 131 2.52 6.01 14.04
CA ARG A 131 3.85 5.44 14.33
C ARG A 131 3.84 3.94 14.62
N ASP A 132 2.79 3.43 15.25
CA ASP A 132 2.68 2.00 15.58
C ASP A 132 2.65 1.15 14.30
N ALA A 133 2.10 1.67 13.20
CA ALA A 133 2.09 1.00 11.92
C ALA A 133 3.51 0.86 11.34
N LEU A 134 4.36 1.88 11.46
CA LEU A 134 5.75 1.81 11.00
C LEU A 134 6.54 0.72 11.73
N PHE A 135 6.33 0.56 13.04
CA PHE A 135 6.93 -0.53 13.81
C PHE A 135 6.37 -1.88 13.37
N ALA A 136 5.04 -1.99 13.17
CA ALA A 136 4.42 -3.22 12.71
C ALA A 136 4.97 -3.67 11.35
N LEU A 137 5.20 -2.75 10.40
CA LEU A 137 5.81 -3.08 9.11
C LEU A 137 7.23 -3.61 9.27
N HIS A 138 8.05 -2.94 10.10
CA HIS A 138 9.42 -3.37 10.35
C HIS A 138 9.49 -4.80 10.92
N GLU A 139 8.55 -5.16 11.80
CA GLU A 139 8.48 -6.53 12.36
C GLU A 139 8.17 -7.60 11.32
N GLN A 140 7.58 -7.24 10.17
CA GLN A 140 7.27 -8.18 9.10
C GLN A 140 8.48 -8.55 8.23
N VAL A 141 9.52 -7.72 8.22
CA VAL A 141 10.68 -7.89 7.34
C VAL A 141 11.50 -9.11 7.77
N ALA A 142 11.65 -10.08 6.87
CA ALA A 142 12.47 -11.28 7.08
C ALA A 142 13.97 -10.93 7.27
N ALA A 143 14.75 -11.89 7.77
CA ALA A 143 16.19 -11.74 7.79
C ALA A 143 16.71 -11.51 6.35
N ASN A 144 17.49 -10.44 6.16
CA ASN A 144 17.96 -9.95 4.86
C ASN A 144 16.86 -9.46 3.91
N GLY A 145 15.62 -9.26 4.41
CA GLY A 145 14.55 -8.63 3.68
C GLY A 145 14.72 -7.12 3.57
N GLN A 146 13.86 -6.49 2.79
CA GLN A 146 13.89 -5.06 2.52
C GLN A 146 12.53 -4.41 2.85
N LEU A 147 12.59 -3.19 3.38
CA LEU A 147 11.42 -2.33 3.59
C LEU A 147 11.54 -1.09 2.72
N ALA A 148 10.54 -0.84 1.89
CA ALA A 148 10.44 0.38 1.10
C ALA A 148 9.14 1.13 1.40
N LEU A 149 9.29 2.40 1.75
CA LEU A 149 8.17 3.28 2.06
C LEU A 149 8.22 4.51 1.16
N MET A 150 7.10 4.84 0.55
CA MET A 150 6.89 6.11 -0.11
C MET A 150 5.83 6.88 0.66
N LEU A 151 6.22 7.99 1.25
CA LEU A 151 5.41 8.77 2.18
C LEU A 151 5.19 10.18 1.64
N HIS A 152 4.06 10.79 1.99
CA HIS A 152 3.86 12.21 1.74
C HIS A 152 4.84 13.03 2.58
N ALA A 153 5.56 13.94 1.94
CA ALA A 153 6.36 14.92 2.62
C ALA A 153 5.57 16.24 2.75
N GLU A 154 5.61 16.85 3.91
CA GLU A 154 5.04 18.17 4.12
C GLU A 154 5.69 19.19 3.16
N GLY A 155 4.87 20.01 2.49
CA GLY A 155 5.35 20.96 1.48
C GLY A 155 5.66 20.37 0.10
N SER A 156 5.47 19.06 -0.11
CA SER A 156 5.58 18.45 -1.46
C SER A 156 4.41 18.90 -2.37
N SER A 157 4.59 18.76 -3.70
CA SER A 157 3.51 19.03 -4.66
C SER A 157 2.26 18.17 -4.41
N ILE A 158 2.45 16.91 -4.06
CA ILE A 158 1.36 15.97 -3.72
C ILE A 158 0.63 16.42 -2.46
N HIS A 159 1.35 16.90 -1.43
CA HIS A 159 0.74 17.45 -0.22
C HIS A 159 -0.06 18.70 -0.50
N ALA A 160 0.45 19.61 -1.34
CA ALA A 160 -0.24 20.83 -1.74
C ALA A 160 -1.53 20.54 -2.54
N GLU A 161 -1.48 19.57 -3.46
CA GLU A 161 -2.64 19.11 -4.24
C GLU A 161 -3.70 18.46 -3.36
N SER A 162 -3.29 17.58 -2.45
CA SER A 162 -4.19 16.94 -1.48
C SER A 162 -4.86 17.95 -0.56
N ALA A 163 -4.13 18.97 -0.11
CA ALA A 163 -4.67 20.06 0.70
C ALA A 163 -5.66 20.94 -0.09
N ALA A 164 -5.38 21.22 -1.37
CA ALA A 164 -6.28 21.97 -2.25
C ALA A 164 -7.58 21.20 -2.53
N ASN A 165 -7.49 19.88 -2.76
CA ASN A 165 -8.64 19.02 -2.96
C ASN A 165 -9.52 18.94 -1.70
N LEU A 166 -8.91 18.82 -0.54
CA LEU A 166 -9.65 18.85 0.73
C LEU A 166 -10.39 20.18 0.95
N ALA A 167 -9.74 21.30 0.64
CA ALA A 167 -10.34 22.62 0.75
C ALA A 167 -11.49 22.88 -0.24
N ALA A 168 -11.51 22.16 -1.38
CA ALA A 168 -12.58 22.28 -2.37
C ALA A 168 -13.85 21.50 -2.00
N VAL A 169 -13.79 20.60 -1.01
CA VAL A 169 -14.89 19.71 -0.57
C VAL A 169 -15.49 20.18 0.78
N THR A 170 -14.87 21.16 1.44
CA THR A 170 -15.34 21.78 2.70
C THR A 170 -15.98 23.11 2.44
#